data_df0b0661833dfdcc5152c3d2a56f9a81
#
_entry.id   df0b0661833dfdcc5152c3d2a56f9a81
#
_cell.length_a   1.000
_cell.length_b   1.000
_cell.length_c   1.000
_cell.angle_alpha   90.00
_cell.angle_beta   90.00
_cell.angle_gamma   90.00
#
_symmetry.space_group_name_H-M   'P 1'
#
loop_
_entity.id
_entity.type
_entity.pdbx_description
1 polymer ?
#
loop_
_entity_poly.entity_id
_entity_poly.type
_entity_poly.pdbx_seq_one_letter_code
_entity_poly.pdbx_strand_id
1 'polypeptide(L)'
;STFQVSLAQKKSTPAKKPSMVQITTDYGTIKIKLYDETPKHRDNFIKLAKEGFYNGTLFHRVIQGFMIQGGDPNSKNAPAGQPLGMGDVGYTVPAEFNPALIHKKGALCAARTENPTKASSGCQFYIVQGKTYTDAELDQMEMRTGIKYTPAQREIYKKSGGTPFLDMNYTVYGEVTEGLDVVDKIAAVQTNRQAGDRPVQDVKMTVKVIE
;
A
#
# COMPACT_ATOMS: atom_id res chain seq x y z
N SER A 1 55.64 -7.36 -33.75
CA SER A 1 55.00 -7.20 -32.44
C SER A 1 53.66 -6.49 -32.59
N THR A 2 52.57 -7.24 -32.53
CA THR A 2 51.19 -6.73 -32.55
C THR A 2 50.73 -6.53 -31.10
N PHE A 3 50.53 -5.28 -30.71
CA PHE A 3 49.91 -4.96 -29.43
C PHE A 3 48.38 -5.17 -29.55
N GLN A 4 47.86 -6.18 -28.88
CA GLN A 4 46.44 -6.35 -28.70
C GLN A 4 46.00 -5.46 -27.52
N VAL A 5 45.27 -4.40 -27.84
CA VAL A 5 44.59 -3.59 -26.80
C VAL A 5 43.32 -4.30 -26.43
N SER A 6 43.31 -4.93 -25.26
CA SER A 6 42.09 -5.49 -24.67
C SER A 6 41.23 -4.34 -24.14
N LEU A 7 40.15 -4.03 -24.86
CA LEU A 7 39.09 -3.17 -24.37
C LEU A 7 38.31 -3.94 -23.27
N ALA A 8 38.65 -3.64 -22.03
CA ALA A 8 37.83 -4.10 -20.91
C ALA A 8 36.42 -3.46 -21.02
N GLN A 9 35.42 -4.25 -21.39
CA GLN A 9 34.02 -3.81 -21.32
C GLN A 9 33.69 -3.49 -19.87
N LYS A 10 33.46 -2.19 -19.57
CA LYS A 10 32.86 -1.77 -18.31
C LYS A 10 31.50 -2.43 -18.22
N LYS A 11 31.31 -3.37 -17.27
CA LYS A 11 29.98 -3.87 -16.92
C LYS A 11 29.18 -2.65 -16.45
N SER A 12 28.17 -2.25 -17.24
CA SER A 12 27.22 -1.22 -16.83
C SER A 12 26.48 -1.71 -15.58
N THR A 13 26.50 -0.91 -14.52
CA THR A 13 25.65 -1.15 -13.34
C THR A 13 24.19 -1.13 -13.80
N PRO A 14 23.36 -2.16 -13.50
CA PRO A 14 21.96 -2.13 -13.86
C PRO A 14 21.31 -0.85 -13.35
N ALA A 15 20.53 -0.16 -14.18
CA ALA A 15 19.78 1.00 -13.75
C ALA A 15 18.87 0.62 -12.56
N LYS A 16 18.87 1.46 -11.51
CA LYS A 16 17.98 1.27 -10.36
C LYS A 16 16.52 1.27 -10.83
N LYS A 17 15.74 0.26 -10.43
CA LYS A 17 14.31 0.20 -10.73
C LYS A 17 13.58 1.34 -10.02
N PRO A 18 12.55 1.93 -10.65
CA PRO A 18 11.72 2.93 -10.00
C PRO A 18 11.12 2.39 -8.69
N SER A 19 11.13 3.19 -7.65
CA SER A 19 10.65 2.80 -6.33
C SER A 19 9.83 3.87 -5.62
N MET A 20 9.66 5.04 -6.22
CA MET A 20 8.89 6.13 -5.64
C MET A 20 7.69 6.47 -6.50
N VAL A 21 6.53 6.59 -5.85
CA VAL A 21 5.28 7.01 -6.48
C VAL A 21 4.65 8.16 -5.72
N GLN A 22 3.80 8.91 -6.42
CA GLN A 22 3.06 10.02 -5.83
C GLN A 22 1.57 9.84 -6.15
N ILE A 23 0.75 9.82 -5.11
CA ILE A 23 -0.70 9.85 -5.23
C ILE A 23 -1.16 11.28 -4.97
N THR A 24 -1.90 11.85 -5.90
CA THR A 24 -2.46 13.20 -5.78
C THR A 24 -3.97 13.12 -5.65
N THR A 25 -4.53 13.83 -4.68
CA THR A 25 -5.97 13.96 -4.42
C THR A 25 -6.29 15.43 -4.14
N ASP A 26 -7.59 15.77 -4.05
CA ASP A 26 -8.02 17.11 -3.63
C ASP A 26 -7.61 17.45 -2.20
N TYR A 27 -7.26 16.44 -1.38
CA TYR A 27 -6.78 16.64 -0.01
C TYR A 27 -5.28 16.86 0.08
N GLY A 28 -4.56 16.69 -1.01
CA GLY A 28 -3.12 16.85 -1.11
C GLY A 28 -2.43 15.66 -1.71
N THR A 29 -1.13 15.63 -1.54
CA THR A 29 -0.21 14.67 -2.17
C THR A 29 0.37 13.72 -1.15
N ILE A 30 0.43 12.43 -1.52
CA ILE A 30 1.04 11.36 -0.72
C ILE A 30 2.20 10.80 -1.54
N LYS A 31 3.42 10.89 -1.00
CA LYS A 31 4.61 10.26 -1.60
C LYS A 31 4.91 8.95 -0.89
N ILE A 32 5.17 7.92 -1.66
CA ILE A 32 5.34 6.55 -1.17
C ILE A 32 6.61 5.96 -1.75
N LYS A 33 7.41 5.38 -0.85
CA LYS A 33 8.54 4.53 -1.22
C LYS A 33 8.05 3.08 -1.29
N LEU A 34 8.30 2.43 -2.43
CA LEU A 34 8.03 1.00 -2.60
C LEU A 34 9.26 0.19 -2.19
N TYR A 35 9.04 -0.94 -1.52
CA TYR A 35 10.12 -1.76 -0.97
C TYR A 35 10.77 -2.66 -2.02
N ASP A 36 12.10 -2.73 -1.99
CA ASP A 36 12.88 -3.65 -2.83
C ASP A 36 12.69 -5.11 -2.39
N GLU A 37 12.36 -5.35 -1.12
CA GLU A 37 12.11 -6.68 -0.54
C GLU A 37 10.82 -7.32 -1.03
N THR A 38 9.95 -6.55 -1.68
CA THR A 38 8.69 -7.02 -2.28
C THR A 38 8.64 -6.67 -3.76
N PRO A 39 9.57 -7.22 -4.58
CA PRO A 39 9.75 -6.78 -5.96
C PRO A 39 8.54 -7.05 -6.86
N LYS A 40 7.77 -8.09 -6.61
CA LYS A 40 6.58 -8.41 -7.41
C LYS A 40 5.48 -7.38 -7.22
N HIS A 41 5.20 -6.99 -5.99
CA HIS A 41 4.23 -5.94 -5.67
C HIS A 41 4.72 -4.57 -6.13
N ARG A 42 5.98 -4.25 -5.87
CA ARG A 42 6.60 -3.01 -6.34
C ARG A 42 6.48 -2.85 -7.85
N ASP A 43 6.97 -3.83 -8.60
CA ASP A 43 7.02 -3.76 -10.07
C ASP A 43 5.63 -3.72 -10.69
N ASN A 44 4.66 -4.45 -10.10
CA ASN A 44 3.27 -4.43 -10.53
C ASN A 44 2.63 -3.04 -10.31
N PHE A 45 2.83 -2.44 -9.14
CA PHE A 45 2.28 -1.10 -8.86
C PHE A 45 2.87 -0.05 -9.80
N ILE A 46 4.18 -0.09 -10.02
CA ILE A 46 4.88 0.79 -10.97
C ILE A 46 4.33 0.64 -12.39
N LYS A 47 4.14 -0.60 -12.84
CA LYS A 47 3.55 -0.89 -14.15
C LYS A 47 2.18 -0.25 -14.31
N LEU A 48 1.29 -0.46 -13.35
CA LEU A 48 -0.07 0.09 -13.38
C LEU A 48 -0.06 1.62 -13.29
N ALA A 49 0.82 2.20 -12.49
CA ALA A 49 0.98 3.64 -12.40
C ALA A 49 1.44 4.24 -13.73
N LYS A 50 2.43 3.64 -14.38
CA LYS A 50 2.92 4.07 -15.69
C LYS A 50 1.86 3.98 -16.79
N GLU A 51 0.99 2.99 -16.73
CA GLU A 51 -0.12 2.80 -17.66
C GLU A 51 -1.28 3.79 -17.41
N GLY A 52 -1.24 4.57 -16.35
CA GLY A 52 -2.33 5.46 -15.95
C GLY A 52 -3.55 4.74 -15.39
N PHE A 53 -3.39 3.46 -15.00
CA PHE A 53 -4.49 2.60 -14.54
C PHE A 53 -5.27 3.20 -13.38
N TYR A 54 -4.57 3.81 -12.41
CA TYR A 54 -5.19 4.37 -11.20
C TYR A 54 -5.82 5.75 -11.39
N ASN A 55 -5.53 6.43 -12.51
CA ASN A 55 -5.99 7.80 -12.70
C ASN A 55 -7.50 7.86 -12.84
N GLY A 56 -8.15 8.65 -11.97
CA GLY A 56 -9.61 8.77 -11.88
C GLY A 56 -10.28 7.70 -11.03
N THR A 57 -9.57 6.71 -10.52
CA THR A 57 -10.11 5.77 -9.53
C THR A 57 -10.21 6.44 -8.16
N LEU A 58 -10.99 5.84 -7.26
CA LEU A 58 -11.34 6.43 -5.97
C LEU A 58 -10.64 5.71 -4.81
N PHE A 59 -10.46 6.44 -3.70
CA PHE A 59 -10.41 5.81 -2.39
C PHE A 59 -11.84 5.41 -2.02
N HIS A 60 -12.25 4.24 -2.45
CA HIS A 60 -13.64 3.79 -2.41
C HIS A 60 -14.09 3.20 -1.07
N ARG A 61 -13.15 2.90 -0.19
CA ARG A 61 -13.41 2.37 1.15
C ARG A 61 -12.50 3.05 2.15
N VAL A 62 -13.10 3.79 3.08
CA VAL A 62 -12.39 4.58 4.07
C VAL A 62 -12.97 4.30 5.45
N ILE A 63 -12.13 3.86 6.37
CA ILE A 63 -12.50 3.63 7.77
C ILE A 63 -11.51 4.36 8.66
N GLN A 64 -11.98 5.40 9.34
CA GLN A 64 -11.17 6.17 10.28
C GLN A 64 -10.65 5.28 11.41
N GLY A 65 -9.38 5.45 11.75
CA GLY A 65 -8.70 4.61 12.73
C GLY A 65 -8.24 3.26 12.17
N PHE A 66 -8.46 3.02 10.88
CA PHE A 66 -8.06 1.77 10.22
C PHE A 66 -7.24 2.05 8.94
N MET A 67 -7.88 2.30 7.81
CA MET A 67 -7.18 2.43 6.52
C MET A 67 -7.99 3.23 5.50
N ILE A 68 -7.32 3.63 4.42
CA ILE A 68 -7.93 4.12 3.20
C ILE A 68 -7.58 3.17 2.05
N GLN A 69 -8.58 2.69 1.34
CA GLN A 69 -8.43 1.68 0.28
C GLN A 69 -8.86 2.21 -1.07
N GLY A 70 -8.08 1.90 -2.09
CA GLY A 70 -8.34 2.30 -3.46
C GLY A 70 -7.88 1.26 -4.48
N GLY A 71 -7.91 1.66 -5.76
CA GLY A 71 -7.41 0.85 -6.85
C GLY A 71 -8.45 -0.04 -7.53
N ASP A 72 -9.74 0.12 -7.20
CA ASP A 72 -10.82 -0.56 -7.91
C ASP A 72 -11.06 0.10 -9.28
N PRO A 73 -10.84 -0.62 -10.39
CA PRO A 73 -11.09 -0.04 -11.72
C PRO A 73 -12.56 0.32 -11.97
N ASN A 74 -13.49 -0.36 -11.29
CA ASN A 74 -14.92 -0.04 -11.38
C ASN A 74 -15.29 1.26 -10.68
N SER A 75 -14.40 1.82 -9.88
CA SER A 75 -14.63 3.10 -9.21
C SER A 75 -14.51 4.31 -10.15
N LYS A 76 -13.88 4.12 -11.30
CA LYS A 76 -13.71 5.17 -12.28
C LYS A 76 -15.07 5.54 -12.89
N ASN A 77 -15.49 6.79 -12.71
CA ASN A 77 -16.81 7.29 -13.15
C ASN A 77 -18.01 6.53 -12.55
N ALA A 78 -17.85 5.93 -11.39
CA ALA A 78 -18.93 5.20 -10.74
C ALA A 78 -20.07 6.14 -10.30
N PRO A 79 -21.35 5.72 -10.49
CA PRO A 79 -22.48 6.48 -9.97
C PRO A 79 -22.38 6.68 -8.45
N ALA A 80 -22.85 7.83 -7.97
CA ALA A 80 -22.86 8.15 -6.55
C ALA A 80 -23.61 7.09 -5.74
N GLY A 81 -23.07 6.71 -4.58
CA GLY A 81 -23.68 5.74 -3.66
C GLY A 81 -23.60 4.28 -4.10
N GLN A 82 -23.07 3.97 -5.28
CA GLN A 82 -22.87 2.58 -5.70
C GLN A 82 -21.79 1.90 -4.84
N PRO A 83 -22.06 0.70 -4.28
CA PRO A 83 -21.02 -0.09 -3.63
C PRO A 83 -19.90 -0.46 -4.60
N LEU A 84 -18.66 -0.39 -4.12
CA LEU A 84 -17.44 -0.65 -4.89
C LEU A 84 -16.58 -1.68 -4.16
N GLY A 85 -15.50 -2.10 -4.79
CA GLY A 85 -14.52 -3.03 -4.20
C GLY A 85 -14.44 -4.38 -4.92
N MET A 86 -15.29 -4.63 -5.92
CA MET A 86 -15.32 -5.90 -6.66
C MET A 86 -14.46 -5.87 -7.92
N GLY A 87 -13.95 -4.71 -8.32
CA GLY A 87 -13.17 -4.58 -9.55
C GLY A 87 -11.81 -5.25 -9.46
N ASP A 88 -11.36 -5.76 -10.59
CA ASP A 88 -10.17 -6.56 -10.70
C ASP A 88 -9.40 -6.23 -11.98
N VAL A 89 -8.13 -6.62 -12.03
CA VAL A 89 -7.24 -6.46 -13.18
C VAL A 89 -7.04 -7.78 -13.95
N GLY A 90 -7.64 -8.86 -13.47
CA GLY A 90 -7.61 -10.16 -14.13
C GLY A 90 -6.46 -11.08 -13.69
N TYR A 91 -5.65 -10.68 -12.72
CA TYR A 91 -4.59 -11.52 -12.14
C TYR A 91 -4.39 -11.20 -10.66
N THR A 92 -3.73 -12.12 -9.97
CA THR A 92 -3.29 -11.93 -8.59
C THR A 92 -1.76 -11.83 -8.52
N VAL A 93 -1.25 -11.28 -7.43
CA VAL A 93 0.19 -11.21 -7.14
C VAL A 93 0.47 -12.14 -5.96
N PRO A 94 1.42 -13.09 -6.09
CA PRO A 94 1.79 -13.95 -4.99
C PRO A 94 2.21 -13.17 -3.75
N ALA A 95 1.84 -13.66 -2.56
CA ALA A 95 2.22 -13.01 -1.30
C ALA A 95 3.74 -12.88 -1.18
N GLU A 96 4.17 -11.74 -0.63
CA GLU A 96 5.57 -11.46 -0.32
C GLU A 96 5.68 -11.03 1.14
N PHE A 97 5.36 -11.97 2.05
CA PHE A 97 5.39 -11.70 3.48
C PHE A 97 6.82 -11.59 4.00
N ASN A 98 7.05 -10.61 4.85
CA ASN A 98 8.33 -10.37 5.49
C ASN A 98 8.08 -9.82 6.91
N PRO A 99 8.55 -10.51 7.98
CA PRO A 99 8.34 -10.07 9.36
C PRO A 99 8.93 -8.69 9.67
N ALA A 100 9.90 -8.23 8.89
CA ALA A 100 10.48 -6.89 9.05
C ALA A 100 9.57 -5.78 8.52
N LEU A 101 8.58 -6.10 7.69
CA LEU A 101 7.68 -5.15 7.04
C LEU A 101 6.33 -5.19 7.72
N ILE A 102 6.13 -4.29 8.68
CA ILE A 102 4.93 -4.24 9.52
C ILE A 102 3.90 -3.23 9.02
N HIS A 103 2.65 -3.42 9.43
CA HIS A 103 1.53 -2.52 9.14
C HIS A 103 1.55 -1.28 10.03
N LYS A 104 2.66 -0.53 10.00
CA LYS A 104 2.76 0.76 10.69
C LYS A 104 1.89 1.81 10.01
N LYS A 105 1.57 2.90 10.71
CA LYS A 105 0.91 4.05 10.09
C LYS A 105 1.67 4.48 8.83
N GLY A 106 0.94 4.63 7.72
CA GLY A 106 1.52 4.97 6.42
C GLY A 106 1.99 3.78 5.59
N ALA A 107 1.89 2.55 6.08
CA ALA A 107 2.22 1.38 5.28
C ALA A 107 1.30 1.27 4.06
N LEU A 108 1.89 0.98 2.88
CA LEU A 108 1.17 0.64 1.67
C LEU A 108 1.08 -0.88 1.58
N CYS A 109 -0.13 -1.40 1.46
CA CYS A 109 -0.43 -2.81 1.57
C CYS A 109 -1.36 -3.25 0.44
N ALA A 110 -1.29 -4.53 0.08
CA ALA A 110 -2.14 -5.09 -0.95
C ALA A 110 -3.44 -5.63 -0.35
N ALA A 111 -4.58 -5.20 -0.88
CA ALA A 111 -5.86 -5.81 -0.58
C ALA A 111 -5.95 -7.20 -1.24
N ARG A 112 -6.85 -8.05 -0.77
CA ARG A 112 -7.11 -9.37 -1.35
C ARG A 112 -8.45 -9.92 -0.93
N THR A 113 -8.95 -10.86 -1.71
CA THR A 113 -10.02 -11.76 -1.29
C THR A 113 -9.43 -12.89 -0.44
N GLU A 114 -10.30 -13.61 0.30
CA GLU A 114 -9.87 -14.83 0.98
C GLU A 114 -9.46 -15.89 -0.04
N ASN A 115 -8.24 -16.41 0.10
CA ASN A 115 -7.74 -17.50 -0.73
C ASN A 115 -6.63 -18.25 0.02
N PRO A 116 -6.40 -19.54 -0.31
CA PRO A 116 -5.48 -20.38 0.47
C PRO A 116 -4.03 -19.89 0.52
N THR A 117 -3.54 -19.27 -0.55
CA THR A 117 -2.16 -18.79 -0.64
C THR A 117 -2.00 -17.34 -0.21
N LYS A 118 -3.08 -16.69 0.19
CA LYS A 118 -3.10 -15.26 0.55
C LYS A 118 -2.53 -14.36 -0.54
N ALA A 119 -2.74 -14.75 -1.81
CA ALA A 119 -2.36 -13.97 -2.96
C ALA A 119 -3.12 -12.65 -3.00
N SER A 120 -2.45 -11.61 -3.42
CA SER A 120 -2.97 -10.25 -3.45
C SER A 120 -3.81 -9.97 -4.68
N SER A 121 -4.80 -9.06 -4.57
CA SER A 121 -5.36 -8.38 -5.72
C SER A 121 -4.26 -7.78 -6.57
N GLY A 122 -4.40 -7.86 -7.90
CA GLY A 122 -3.45 -7.24 -8.81
C GLY A 122 -3.51 -5.71 -8.83
N CYS A 123 -4.55 -5.10 -8.25
CA CYS A 123 -4.73 -3.65 -8.34
C CYS A 123 -5.17 -2.96 -7.05
N GLN A 124 -5.98 -3.59 -6.21
CA GLN A 124 -6.48 -2.91 -5.01
C GLN A 124 -5.44 -2.87 -3.89
N PHE A 125 -5.32 -1.72 -3.27
CA PHE A 125 -4.35 -1.45 -2.21
C PHE A 125 -5.00 -0.64 -1.08
N TYR A 126 -4.36 -0.62 0.08
CA TYR A 126 -4.75 0.27 1.18
C TYR A 126 -3.53 0.91 1.82
N ILE A 127 -3.75 2.08 2.41
CA ILE A 127 -2.76 2.79 3.21
C ILE A 127 -3.26 2.81 4.65
N VAL A 128 -2.42 2.37 5.57
CA VAL A 128 -2.76 2.25 6.99
C VAL A 128 -2.82 3.61 7.65
N GLN A 129 -3.91 3.90 8.36
CA GLN A 129 -3.95 4.94 9.38
C GLN A 129 -3.69 4.31 10.76
N GLY A 130 -4.54 3.38 11.16
CA GLY A 130 -4.41 2.63 12.40
C GLY A 130 -4.65 3.45 13.66
N LYS A 131 -4.23 2.89 14.76
CA LYS A 131 -4.21 3.50 16.08
C LYS A 131 -2.96 3.08 16.83
N THR A 132 -2.65 3.74 17.94
CA THR A 132 -1.55 3.35 18.83
C THR A 132 -1.96 2.16 19.70
N TYR A 133 -0.97 1.37 20.09
CA TYR A 133 -1.13 0.15 20.89
C TYR A 133 -0.31 0.25 22.18
N THR A 134 -0.83 -0.31 23.25
CA THR A 134 -0.10 -0.48 24.51
C THR A 134 0.75 -1.75 24.48
N ASP A 135 1.73 -1.87 25.38
CA ASP A 135 2.49 -3.11 25.51
C ASP A 135 1.60 -4.30 25.83
N ALA A 136 0.60 -4.13 26.71
CA ALA A 136 -0.35 -5.21 27.01
C ALA A 136 -1.14 -5.68 25.78
N GLU A 137 -1.58 -4.74 24.94
CA GLU A 137 -2.27 -5.06 23.70
C GLU A 137 -1.34 -5.79 22.71
N LEU A 138 -0.08 -5.38 22.61
CA LEU A 138 0.92 -6.04 21.76
C LEU A 138 1.27 -7.44 22.29
N ASP A 139 1.37 -7.62 23.60
CA ASP A 139 1.56 -8.95 24.21
C ASP A 139 0.42 -9.90 23.83
N GLN A 140 -0.82 -9.44 23.91
CA GLN A 140 -1.99 -10.23 23.49
C GLN A 140 -1.98 -10.54 21.99
N MET A 141 -1.54 -9.57 21.17
CA MET A 141 -1.41 -9.77 19.72
C MET A 141 -0.39 -10.86 19.40
N GLU A 142 0.78 -10.84 20.06
CA GLU A 142 1.82 -11.85 19.91
C GLU A 142 1.31 -13.25 20.32
N MET A 143 0.58 -13.33 21.41
CA MET A 143 -0.01 -14.60 21.88
C MET A 143 -1.00 -15.17 20.86
N ARG A 144 -1.84 -14.32 20.28
CA ARG A 144 -2.89 -14.74 19.35
C ARG A 144 -2.36 -15.10 17.97
N THR A 145 -1.35 -14.38 17.49
CA THR A 145 -0.83 -14.52 16.12
C THR A 145 0.43 -15.38 16.04
N GLY A 146 1.16 -15.55 17.15
CA GLY A 146 2.47 -16.19 17.17
C GLY A 146 3.60 -15.31 16.63
N ILE A 147 3.32 -14.07 16.25
CA ILE A 147 4.33 -13.12 15.77
C ILE A 147 5.08 -12.56 16.96
N LYS A 148 6.40 -12.49 16.85
CA LYS A 148 7.29 -11.84 17.83
C LYS A 148 7.79 -10.53 17.27
N TYR A 149 7.35 -9.41 17.87
CA TYR A 149 7.81 -8.08 17.47
C TYR A 149 9.16 -7.77 18.13
N THR A 150 10.05 -7.14 17.38
CA THR A 150 11.27 -6.56 17.94
C THR A 150 10.93 -5.37 18.84
N PRO A 151 11.82 -4.98 19.77
CA PRO A 151 11.61 -3.75 20.56
C PRO A 151 11.36 -2.51 19.68
N ALA A 152 12.07 -2.38 18.57
CA ALA A 152 11.88 -1.27 17.63
C ALA A 152 10.48 -1.27 16.99
N GLN A 153 9.98 -2.43 16.58
CA GLN A 153 8.63 -2.58 16.02
C GLN A 153 7.56 -2.25 17.07
N ARG A 154 7.73 -2.70 18.31
CA ARG A 154 6.81 -2.36 19.40
C ARG A 154 6.77 -0.85 19.65
N GLU A 155 7.92 -0.18 19.64
CA GLU A 155 7.98 1.28 19.77
C GLU A 155 7.25 2.00 18.63
N ILE A 156 7.35 1.52 17.40
CA ILE A 156 6.60 2.07 16.26
C ILE A 156 5.11 1.97 16.52
N TYR A 157 4.59 0.80 16.89
CA TYR A 157 3.17 0.61 17.15
C TYR A 157 2.66 1.39 18.38
N LYS A 158 3.52 1.62 19.37
CA LYS A 158 3.18 2.39 20.58
C LYS A 158 3.12 3.89 20.28
N LYS A 159 4.03 4.41 19.46
CA LYS A 159 4.16 5.87 19.20
C LYS A 159 3.39 6.32 17.97
N SER A 160 3.56 5.63 16.85
CA SER A 160 2.95 6.00 15.58
C SER A 160 1.66 5.24 15.30
N GLY A 161 1.56 4.03 15.82
CA GLY A 161 0.41 3.17 15.59
C GLY A 161 0.48 2.38 14.30
N GLY A 162 -0.62 1.76 13.99
CA GLY A 162 -0.79 0.93 12.81
C GLY A 162 -1.90 -0.10 13.00
N THR A 163 -1.78 -1.21 12.26
CA THR A 163 -2.75 -2.31 12.27
C THR A 163 -2.05 -3.66 12.40
N PRO A 164 -1.45 -3.95 13.58
CA PRO A 164 -0.63 -5.16 13.75
C PRO A 164 -1.39 -6.47 13.51
N PHE A 165 -2.72 -6.48 13.66
CA PHE A 165 -3.54 -7.66 13.42
C PHE A 165 -3.55 -8.13 11.95
N LEU A 166 -3.03 -7.32 11.01
CA LEU A 166 -2.89 -7.68 9.61
C LEU A 166 -1.50 -8.21 9.24
N ASP A 167 -0.54 -8.10 10.15
CA ASP A 167 0.83 -8.54 9.89
C ASP A 167 0.89 -10.02 9.52
N MET A 168 1.68 -10.35 8.50
CA MET A 168 1.84 -11.69 7.93
C MET A 168 0.56 -12.29 7.30
N ASN A 169 -0.51 -11.49 7.17
CA ASN A 169 -1.76 -11.87 6.49
C ASN A 169 -1.99 -11.12 5.18
N TYR A 170 -1.42 -9.94 5.06
CA TYR A 170 -1.47 -9.08 3.87
C TYR A 170 -0.07 -8.57 3.56
N THR A 171 0.29 -8.51 2.29
CA THR A 171 1.62 -8.03 1.90
C THR A 171 1.74 -6.53 2.10
N VAL A 172 2.75 -6.13 2.87
CA VAL A 172 3.19 -4.74 3.03
C VAL A 172 4.32 -4.49 2.03
N TYR A 173 4.14 -3.54 1.10
CA TYR A 173 5.11 -3.35 0.02
C TYR A 173 5.58 -1.91 -0.17
N GLY A 174 5.26 -1.03 0.75
CA GLY A 174 5.74 0.34 0.72
C GLY A 174 5.39 1.14 1.96
N GLU A 175 5.81 2.38 1.99
CA GLU A 175 5.52 3.30 3.09
C GLU A 175 5.41 4.74 2.60
N VAL A 176 4.54 5.50 3.25
CA VAL A 176 4.42 6.95 3.04
C VAL A 176 5.67 7.64 3.58
N THR A 177 6.32 8.43 2.73
CA THR A 177 7.47 9.26 3.12
C THR A 177 7.08 10.72 3.36
N GLU A 178 6.04 11.20 2.65
CA GLU A 178 5.45 12.53 2.83
C GLU A 178 3.94 12.42 2.62
N GLY A 179 3.17 13.11 3.46
CA GLY A 179 1.72 13.18 3.31
C GLY A 179 0.92 12.33 4.29
N LEU A 180 1.47 11.96 5.46
CA LEU A 180 0.68 11.29 6.51
C LEU A 180 -0.50 12.14 6.96
N ASP A 181 -0.37 13.46 6.96
CA ASP A 181 -1.47 14.39 7.23
C ASP A 181 -2.59 14.29 6.18
N VAL A 182 -2.23 14.02 4.93
CA VAL A 182 -3.21 13.80 3.85
C VAL A 182 -3.94 12.47 4.06
N VAL A 183 -3.25 11.43 4.48
CA VAL A 183 -3.89 10.16 4.87
C VAL A 183 -4.92 10.38 5.98
N ASP A 184 -4.57 11.16 6.99
CA ASP A 184 -5.48 11.49 8.09
C ASP A 184 -6.70 12.31 7.63
N LYS A 185 -6.50 13.25 6.73
CA LYS A 185 -7.61 14.05 6.15
C LYS A 185 -8.58 13.18 5.37
N ILE A 186 -8.08 12.28 4.54
CA ILE A 186 -8.91 11.34 3.77
C ILE A 186 -9.64 10.38 4.72
N ALA A 187 -8.94 9.85 5.72
CA ALA A 187 -9.53 8.95 6.71
C ALA A 187 -10.67 9.57 7.53
N ALA A 188 -10.70 10.90 7.65
CA ALA A 188 -11.69 11.65 8.41
C ALA A 188 -12.95 12.04 7.63
N VAL A 189 -13.02 11.77 6.32
CA VAL A 189 -14.18 12.14 5.51
C VAL A 189 -15.41 11.35 5.90
N GLN A 190 -16.58 11.95 5.69
CA GLN A 190 -17.85 11.26 5.91
C GLN A 190 -18.01 10.12 4.91
N THR A 191 -18.40 8.95 5.39
CA THR A 191 -18.60 7.76 4.60
C THR A 191 -20.04 7.24 4.70
N ASN A 192 -20.43 6.43 3.73
CA ASN A 192 -21.71 5.75 3.69
C ASN A 192 -21.51 4.25 3.98
N ARG A 193 -21.91 3.81 5.18
CA ARG A 193 -21.80 2.40 5.59
C ARG A 193 -22.57 1.45 4.67
N GLN A 194 -23.72 1.88 4.17
CA GLN A 194 -24.56 1.04 3.27
C GLN A 194 -23.90 0.86 1.89
N ALA A 195 -22.99 1.75 1.51
CA ALA A 195 -22.21 1.66 0.29
C ALA A 195 -20.80 1.10 0.55
N GLY A 196 -20.59 0.30 1.59
CA GLY A 196 -19.32 -0.32 1.91
C GLY A 196 -18.25 0.67 2.39
N ASP A 197 -18.63 1.68 3.15
CA ASP A 197 -17.75 2.74 3.67
C ASP A 197 -17.15 3.63 2.55
N ARG A 198 -17.84 3.74 1.43
CA ARG A 198 -17.48 4.69 0.38
C ARG A 198 -17.65 6.13 0.89
N PRO A 199 -16.67 7.02 0.68
CA PRO A 199 -16.85 8.44 0.98
C PRO A 199 -18.11 9.00 0.31
N VAL A 200 -18.85 9.83 1.05
CA VAL A 200 -20.07 10.49 0.52
C VAL A 200 -19.70 11.40 -0.64
N GLN A 201 -18.59 12.13 -0.51
CA GLN A 201 -17.98 12.85 -1.61
C GLN A 201 -16.77 12.05 -2.09
N ASP A 202 -16.77 11.68 -3.37
CA ASP A 202 -15.72 10.85 -3.93
C ASP A 202 -14.34 11.50 -3.80
N VAL A 203 -13.36 10.68 -3.37
CA VAL A 203 -11.95 11.05 -3.30
C VAL A 203 -11.23 10.44 -4.47
N LYS A 204 -11.05 11.21 -5.54
CA LYS A 204 -10.34 10.77 -6.75
C LYS A 204 -8.83 10.87 -6.56
N MET A 205 -8.12 9.97 -7.21
CA MET A 205 -6.66 9.99 -7.23
C MET A 205 -6.11 10.04 -8.64
N THR A 206 -4.89 10.54 -8.75
CA THR A 206 -3.97 10.27 -9.84
C THR A 206 -2.69 9.70 -9.24
N VAL A 207 -2.03 8.80 -9.95
CA VAL A 207 -0.81 8.15 -9.47
C VAL A 207 0.27 8.27 -10.53
N LYS A 208 1.44 8.75 -10.15
CA LYS A 208 2.59 8.82 -11.05
C LYS A 208 3.84 8.28 -10.39
N VAL A 209 4.71 7.73 -11.20
CA VAL A 209 6.06 7.37 -10.81
C VAL A 209 6.91 8.63 -10.78
N ILE A 210 7.62 8.88 -9.68
CA ILE A 210 8.44 10.08 -9.50
C ILE A 210 9.93 9.79 -9.42
N GLU A 211 10.28 8.55 -9.11
CA GLU A 211 11.70 8.15 -9.03
C GLU A 211 11.87 6.62 -9.07
#